data_ac659cf42f1550a8f6d3f2ef60cc8719
#
_entry.id   ac659cf42f1550a8f6d3f2ef60cc8719
#
_cell.length_a   1.000
_cell.length_b   1.000
_cell.length_c   1.000
_cell.angle_alpha   90.00
_cell.angle_beta   90.00
_cell.angle_gamma   90.00
#
_symmetry.space_group_name_H-M   'P 1'
#
loop_
_entity.id
_entity.type
_entity.pdbx_description
1 polymer ?
#
loop_
_entity_poly.entity_id
_entity_poly.type
_entity_poly.pdbx_seq_one_letter_code
_entity_poly.pdbx_strand_id
1 'polypeptide(L)'
;MRAIRDALRELYGRPRNEPHGDPIAELVRTVLSQNTNDRNRDVAYARLRERFPSWVEVRDAPTAEVIEAIRPGGLAQQKGPRIQRILAEIGDGEPDLDWLAGTPRSEALAYLTALDGVGRKTAACVLIFALGKPEIPVDTHVYRVGGRLGLFPEKASLEAAHDEMLAVTDPDDAYELHMNLIRHGREVCRPRPRCQRCELRRMCPWYRANRDSLPAGRSGTGRG
;
A
#
# COMPACT_ATOMS: atom_id res chain seq x y z
N MET A 1 -19.37 7.72 0.82
CA MET A 1 -18.28 7.26 -0.06
C MET A 1 -18.25 7.98 -1.41
N ARG A 2 -19.28 7.91 -2.27
CA ARG A 2 -19.27 8.48 -3.65
C ARG A 2 -18.79 9.93 -3.72
N ALA A 3 -19.31 10.82 -2.89
CA ALA A 3 -18.90 12.22 -2.87
C ALA A 3 -17.40 12.43 -2.57
N ILE A 4 -16.80 11.59 -1.69
CA ILE A 4 -15.36 11.65 -1.39
C ILE A 4 -14.55 11.17 -2.60
N ARG A 5 -14.95 10.05 -3.22
CA ARG A 5 -14.31 9.54 -4.44
C ARG A 5 -14.37 10.59 -5.57
N ASP A 6 -15.54 11.16 -5.82
CA ASP A 6 -15.73 12.13 -6.90
C ASP A 6 -14.87 13.38 -6.69
N ALA A 7 -14.81 13.90 -5.47
CA ALA A 7 -13.95 15.03 -5.12
C ALA A 7 -12.45 14.68 -5.26
N LEU A 8 -12.03 13.49 -4.87
CA LEU A 8 -10.65 13.02 -5.07
C LEU A 8 -10.32 12.85 -6.55
N ARG A 9 -11.27 12.34 -7.34
CA ARG A 9 -11.14 12.20 -8.81
C ARG A 9 -11.00 13.56 -9.50
N GLU A 10 -11.76 14.56 -9.08
CA GLU A 10 -11.63 15.93 -9.59
C GLU A 10 -10.25 16.52 -9.30
N LEU A 11 -9.70 16.26 -8.11
CA LEU A 11 -8.38 16.75 -7.69
C LEU A 11 -7.20 16.04 -8.35
N TYR A 12 -7.30 14.72 -8.50
CA TYR A 12 -6.14 13.87 -8.80
C TYR A 12 -6.29 13.03 -10.06
N GLY A 13 -7.46 13.06 -10.68
CA GLY A 13 -7.79 12.26 -11.85
C GLY A 13 -8.24 10.84 -11.52
N ARG A 14 -8.39 10.04 -12.55
CA ARG A 14 -8.78 8.63 -12.47
C ARG A 14 -7.63 7.72 -12.88
N PRO A 15 -6.70 7.40 -11.97
CA PRO A 15 -5.64 6.45 -12.27
C PRO A 15 -6.27 5.08 -12.60
N ARG A 16 -5.74 4.43 -13.63
CA ARG A 16 -6.17 3.09 -14.04
C ARG A 16 -5.20 2.05 -13.50
N ASN A 17 -5.72 0.92 -13.10
CA ASN A 17 -4.91 -0.23 -12.76
C ASN A 17 -4.52 -0.97 -14.05
N GLU A 18 -3.23 -1.23 -14.21
CA GLU A 18 -2.68 -2.12 -15.24
C GLU A 18 -1.92 -3.21 -14.48
N PRO A 19 -2.59 -4.30 -14.11
CA PRO A 19 -1.97 -5.39 -13.35
C PRO A 19 -0.79 -5.96 -14.13
N HIS A 20 0.38 -6.02 -13.46
CA HIS A 20 1.59 -6.45 -14.14
C HIS A 20 1.78 -7.98 -14.24
N GLY A 21 0.89 -8.76 -13.62
CA GLY A 21 0.86 -10.23 -13.75
C GLY A 21 2.01 -10.97 -13.07
N ASP A 22 2.77 -10.34 -12.15
CA ASP A 22 3.86 -10.98 -11.40
C ASP A 22 3.60 -10.86 -9.88
N PRO A 23 2.83 -11.78 -9.29
CA PRO A 23 2.47 -11.71 -7.87
C PRO A 23 3.65 -11.91 -6.93
N ILE A 24 4.68 -12.68 -7.32
CA ILE A 24 5.90 -12.85 -6.53
C ILE A 24 6.71 -11.53 -6.50
N ALA A 25 6.89 -10.89 -7.64
CA ALA A 25 7.57 -9.61 -7.70
C ALA A 25 6.88 -8.56 -6.83
N GLU A 26 5.55 -8.49 -6.89
CA GLU A 26 4.79 -7.54 -6.07
C GLU A 26 4.90 -7.86 -4.57
N LEU A 27 4.86 -9.15 -4.21
CA LEU A 27 5.05 -9.60 -2.83
C LEU A 27 6.40 -9.15 -2.28
N VAL A 28 7.49 -9.44 -3.01
CA VAL A 28 8.84 -9.04 -2.63
C VAL A 28 8.99 -7.51 -2.59
N ARG A 29 8.50 -6.79 -3.61
CA ARG A 29 8.49 -5.32 -3.64
C ARG A 29 7.77 -4.73 -2.44
N THR A 30 6.63 -5.32 -2.06
CA THR A 30 5.85 -4.86 -0.92
C THR A 30 6.60 -5.10 0.40
N VAL A 31 7.28 -6.24 0.57
CA VAL A 31 8.16 -6.47 1.73
C VAL A 31 9.31 -5.44 1.75
N LEU A 32 9.94 -5.18 0.61
CA LEU A 32 11.00 -4.17 0.51
C LEU A 32 10.51 -2.76 0.82
N SER A 33 9.24 -2.43 0.53
CA SER A 33 8.66 -1.10 0.78
C SER A 33 8.44 -0.76 2.26
N GLN A 34 8.48 -1.76 3.15
CA GLN A 34 8.26 -1.54 4.58
C GLN A 34 9.32 -0.61 5.18
N ASN A 35 8.87 0.46 5.86
CA ASN A 35 9.74 1.44 6.52
C ASN A 35 10.84 2.03 5.61
N THR A 36 10.54 2.27 4.35
CA THR A 36 11.44 2.94 3.40
C THR A 36 10.66 3.82 2.41
N ASN A 37 11.36 4.57 1.57
CA ASN A 37 10.76 5.33 0.49
C ASN A 37 10.80 4.56 -0.83
N ASP A 38 9.99 5.01 -1.80
CA ASP A 38 9.84 4.34 -3.10
C ASP A 38 11.18 4.18 -3.84
N ARG A 39 12.04 5.22 -3.84
CA ARG A 39 13.35 5.18 -4.50
C ARG A 39 14.25 4.09 -3.94
N ASN A 40 14.35 4.01 -2.62
CA ASN A 40 15.21 3.01 -1.97
C ASN A 40 14.67 1.60 -2.15
N ARG A 41 13.34 1.43 -2.15
CA ARG A 41 12.68 0.16 -2.50
C ARG A 41 13.08 -0.28 -3.91
N ASP A 42 12.97 0.62 -4.89
CA ASP A 42 13.23 0.29 -6.29
C ASP A 42 14.70 -0.04 -6.55
N VAL A 43 15.62 0.69 -5.90
CA VAL A 43 17.06 0.36 -5.95
C VAL A 43 17.34 -1.00 -5.33
N ALA A 44 16.74 -1.32 -4.18
CA ALA A 44 16.91 -2.61 -3.52
C ALA A 44 16.37 -3.76 -4.38
N TYR A 45 15.18 -3.56 -4.97
CA TYR A 45 14.58 -4.54 -5.85
C TYR A 45 15.42 -4.77 -7.12
N ALA A 46 15.89 -3.72 -7.77
CA ALA A 46 16.72 -3.82 -8.97
C ALA A 46 18.02 -4.59 -8.68
N ARG A 47 18.72 -4.27 -7.58
CA ARG A 47 19.94 -5.00 -7.17
C ARG A 47 19.67 -6.46 -6.86
N LEU A 48 18.55 -6.76 -6.20
CA LEU A 48 18.16 -8.13 -5.91
C LEU A 48 17.99 -8.94 -7.19
N ARG A 49 17.26 -8.39 -8.19
CA ARG A 49 17.00 -9.06 -9.46
C ARG A 49 18.23 -9.13 -10.39
N GLU A 50 19.13 -8.15 -10.32
CA GLU A 50 20.42 -8.18 -11.03
C GLU A 50 21.34 -9.28 -10.49
N ARG A 51 21.36 -9.45 -9.15
CA ARG A 51 22.20 -10.47 -8.52
C ARG A 51 21.61 -11.87 -8.63
N PHE A 52 20.28 -11.99 -8.56
CA PHE A 52 19.54 -13.25 -8.54
C PHE A 52 18.43 -13.19 -9.59
N PRO A 53 18.68 -13.68 -10.83
CA PRO A 53 17.72 -13.65 -11.92
C PRO A 53 16.43 -14.44 -11.67
N SER A 54 16.45 -15.56 -10.92
CA SER A 54 15.28 -16.35 -10.56
C SER A 54 14.90 -16.20 -9.09
N TRP A 55 13.66 -16.56 -8.74
CA TRP A 55 13.22 -16.56 -7.34
C TRP A 55 13.77 -17.75 -6.55
N VAL A 56 14.08 -18.87 -7.22
CA VAL A 56 14.84 -19.99 -6.62
C VAL A 56 16.20 -19.52 -6.15
N GLU A 57 16.93 -18.75 -6.98
CA GLU A 57 18.23 -18.21 -6.57
C GLU A 57 18.13 -17.29 -5.38
N VAL A 58 17.08 -16.45 -5.28
CA VAL A 58 16.84 -15.62 -4.08
C VAL A 58 16.57 -16.49 -2.87
N ARG A 59 15.74 -17.53 -3.01
CA ARG A 59 15.36 -18.44 -1.93
C ARG A 59 16.55 -19.19 -1.37
N ASP A 60 17.38 -19.74 -2.26
CA ASP A 60 18.43 -20.71 -1.91
C ASP A 60 19.82 -20.05 -1.69
N ALA A 61 19.96 -18.76 -2.01
CA ALA A 61 21.21 -18.02 -1.79
C ALA A 61 21.60 -17.95 -0.30
N PRO A 62 22.89 -17.81 0.02
CA PRO A 62 23.32 -17.43 1.35
C PRO A 62 22.59 -16.15 1.81
N THR A 63 21.94 -16.18 2.96
CA THR A 63 21.13 -15.06 3.47
C THR A 63 21.93 -13.74 3.53
N ALA A 64 23.24 -13.81 3.81
CA ALA A 64 24.11 -12.65 3.84
C ALA A 64 24.19 -11.94 2.46
N GLU A 65 24.12 -12.68 1.35
CA GLU A 65 24.16 -12.13 0.00
C GLU A 65 22.85 -11.43 -0.37
N VAL A 66 21.70 -12.03 0.04
CA VAL A 66 20.38 -11.41 -0.12
C VAL A 66 20.31 -10.12 0.69
N ILE A 67 20.78 -10.12 1.94
CA ILE A 67 20.84 -8.94 2.80
C ILE A 67 21.68 -7.83 2.14
N GLU A 68 22.84 -8.18 1.59
CA GLU A 68 23.70 -7.20 0.91
C GLU A 68 23.01 -6.58 -0.31
N ALA A 69 22.37 -7.39 -1.14
CA ALA A 69 21.67 -6.93 -2.33
C ALA A 69 20.56 -5.91 -1.98
N ILE A 70 19.78 -6.18 -0.92
CA ILE A 70 18.63 -5.34 -0.55
C ILE A 70 18.99 -4.23 0.46
N ARG A 71 20.25 -4.05 0.84
CA ARG A 71 20.70 -3.06 1.84
C ARG A 71 20.15 -1.64 1.62
N PRO A 72 20.07 -1.11 0.38
CA PRO A 72 19.51 0.21 0.13
C PRO A 72 18.05 0.37 0.60
N GLY A 73 17.28 -0.72 0.64
CA GLY A 73 15.88 -0.73 1.08
C GLY A 73 15.67 -0.55 2.59
N GLY A 74 16.74 -0.52 3.39
CA GLY A 74 16.66 -0.46 4.86
C GLY A 74 16.11 -1.74 5.49
N LEU A 75 16.38 -1.96 6.78
CA LEU A 75 15.98 -3.14 7.54
C LEU A 75 16.34 -4.48 6.84
N ALA A 76 17.44 -4.51 6.10
CA ALA A 76 17.83 -5.66 5.27
C ALA A 76 18.01 -6.95 6.09
N GLN A 77 18.53 -6.84 7.32
CA GLN A 77 18.69 -7.97 8.26
C GLN A 77 17.36 -8.67 8.62
N GLN A 78 16.24 -7.93 8.54
CA GLN A 78 14.91 -8.47 8.81
C GLN A 78 14.20 -8.90 7.52
N LYS A 79 14.35 -8.09 6.45
CA LYS A 79 13.67 -8.31 5.17
C LYS A 79 14.25 -9.49 4.39
N GLY A 80 15.58 -9.65 4.36
CA GLY A 80 16.25 -10.74 3.62
C GLY A 80 15.77 -12.12 4.04
N PRO A 81 15.94 -12.50 5.32
CA PRO A 81 15.44 -13.79 5.81
C PRO A 81 13.93 -13.98 5.62
N ARG A 82 13.14 -12.89 5.75
CA ARG A 82 11.68 -12.95 5.54
C ARG A 82 11.35 -13.26 4.08
N ILE A 83 11.97 -12.61 3.12
CA ILE A 83 11.76 -12.87 1.70
C ILE A 83 12.10 -14.34 1.40
N GLN A 84 13.22 -14.86 1.88
CA GLN A 84 13.62 -16.25 1.67
C GLN A 84 12.61 -17.24 2.26
N ARG A 85 12.12 -16.99 3.50
CA ARG A 85 11.10 -17.84 4.12
C ARG A 85 9.80 -17.84 3.31
N ILE A 86 9.31 -16.67 2.91
CA ILE A 86 8.11 -16.57 2.09
C ILE A 86 8.26 -17.37 0.79
N LEU A 87 9.40 -17.24 0.10
CA LEU A 87 9.65 -17.97 -1.14
C LEU A 87 9.72 -19.49 -0.90
N ALA A 88 10.29 -19.93 0.22
CA ALA A 88 10.35 -21.34 0.61
C ALA A 88 8.97 -21.91 0.96
N GLU A 89 8.08 -21.13 1.60
CA GLU A 89 6.70 -21.56 1.88
C GLU A 89 5.83 -21.67 0.63
N ILE A 90 6.13 -20.90 -0.42
CA ILE A 90 5.40 -20.96 -1.69
C ILE A 90 5.68 -22.29 -2.41
N GLY A 91 6.91 -22.80 -2.35
CA GLY A 91 7.21 -24.10 -2.92
C GLY A 91 8.71 -24.39 -3.12
N ASP A 92 9.02 -25.67 -3.33
CA ASP A 92 10.40 -26.15 -3.49
C ASP A 92 10.96 -25.89 -4.91
N GLY A 93 10.09 -25.79 -5.93
CA GLY A 93 10.45 -25.40 -7.30
C GLY A 93 10.63 -23.91 -7.49
N GLU A 94 10.49 -23.40 -8.73
CA GLU A 94 10.36 -21.96 -8.96
C GLU A 94 9.07 -21.49 -8.26
N PRO A 95 9.18 -20.54 -7.32
CA PRO A 95 8.01 -20.03 -6.64
C PRO A 95 6.98 -19.48 -7.64
N ASP A 96 5.74 -19.95 -7.52
CA ASP A 96 4.67 -19.57 -8.44
C ASP A 96 3.39 -19.23 -7.66
N LEU A 97 2.81 -18.09 -7.98
CA LEU A 97 1.53 -17.61 -7.46
C LEU A 97 0.55 -17.23 -8.59
N ASP A 98 0.85 -17.55 -9.85
CA ASP A 98 0.01 -17.17 -11.00
C ASP A 98 -1.37 -17.84 -10.95
N TRP A 99 -1.45 -19.03 -10.33
CA TRP A 99 -2.71 -19.72 -10.10
C TRP A 99 -3.71 -18.90 -9.27
N LEU A 100 -3.24 -17.96 -8.45
CA LEU A 100 -4.11 -17.06 -7.70
C LEU A 100 -4.96 -16.17 -8.61
N ALA A 101 -4.56 -15.96 -9.86
CA ALA A 101 -5.37 -15.20 -10.82
C ALA A 101 -6.74 -15.83 -11.04
N GLY A 102 -6.80 -17.16 -11.12
CA GLY A 102 -8.06 -17.94 -11.27
C GLY A 102 -8.82 -18.19 -9.96
N THR A 103 -8.22 -17.89 -8.81
CA THR A 103 -8.79 -18.19 -7.48
C THR A 103 -9.74 -17.08 -7.02
N PRO A 104 -10.85 -17.38 -6.32
CA PRO A 104 -11.69 -16.36 -5.70
C PRO A 104 -10.87 -15.43 -4.79
N ARG A 105 -11.22 -14.13 -4.78
CA ARG A 105 -10.48 -13.10 -4.01
C ARG A 105 -10.28 -13.48 -2.53
N SER A 106 -11.32 -13.99 -1.88
CA SER A 106 -11.26 -14.38 -0.47
C SER A 106 -10.28 -15.51 -0.19
N GLU A 107 -10.23 -16.50 -1.09
CA GLU A 107 -9.32 -17.65 -0.98
C GLU A 107 -7.89 -17.21 -1.27
N ALA A 108 -7.67 -16.39 -2.31
CA ALA A 108 -6.36 -15.83 -2.61
C ALA A 108 -5.83 -14.98 -1.45
N LEU A 109 -6.70 -14.18 -0.82
CA LEU A 109 -6.35 -13.40 0.37
C LEU A 109 -5.97 -14.31 1.54
N ALA A 110 -6.78 -15.34 1.81
CA ALA A 110 -6.51 -16.29 2.90
C ALA A 110 -5.17 -17.01 2.71
N TYR A 111 -4.89 -17.47 1.49
CA TYR A 111 -3.60 -18.09 1.16
C TYR A 111 -2.44 -17.14 1.41
N LEU A 112 -2.50 -15.93 0.86
CA LEU A 112 -1.42 -14.94 1.00
C LEU A 112 -1.17 -14.54 2.45
N THR A 113 -2.22 -14.40 3.24
CA THR A 113 -2.09 -14.02 4.66
C THR A 113 -1.66 -15.19 5.56
N ALA A 114 -1.71 -16.43 5.09
CA ALA A 114 -1.17 -17.58 5.79
C ALA A 114 0.36 -17.67 5.70
N LEU A 115 0.99 -17.02 4.70
CA LEU A 115 2.45 -16.98 4.56
C LEU A 115 3.08 -16.16 5.71
N ASP A 116 4.15 -16.68 6.32
CA ASP A 116 4.81 -16.03 7.45
C ASP A 116 5.34 -14.63 7.10
N GLY A 117 4.87 -13.63 7.81
CA GLY A 117 5.25 -12.23 7.60
C GLY A 117 4.50 -11.52 6.46
N VAL A 118 3.46 -12.15 5.88
CA VAL A 118 2.54 -11.53 4.92
C VAL A 118 1.25 -11.12 5.63
N GLY A 119 1.16 -9.85 6.01
CA GLY A 119 -0.07 -9.31 6.60
C GLY A 119 -1.09 -8.86 5.55
N ARG A 120 -2.31 -8.53 6.01
CA ARG A 120 -3.44 -8.10 5.17
C ARG A 120 -3.06 -7.04 4.12
N LYS A 121 -2.30 -5.99 4.51
CA LYS A 121 -1.86 -4.94 3.59
C LYS A 121 -0.99 -5.49 2.46
N THR A 122 -0.06 -6.39 2.77
CA THR A 122 0.85 -6.98 1.77
C THR A 122 0.08 -7.85 0.79
N ALA A 123 -0.82 -8.71 1.30
CA ALA A 123 -1.70 -9.52 0.48
C ALA A 123 -2.60 -8.66 -0.42
N ALA A 124 -3.18 -7.58 0.12
CA ALA A 124 -4.00 -6.65 -0.66
C ALA A 124 -3.21 -5.97 -1.81
N CYS A 125 -1.92 -5.66 -1.60
CA CYS A 125 -1.06 -5.14 -2.69
C CYS A 125 -0.89 -6.17 -3.80
N VAL A 126 -0.60 -7.42 -3.48
CA VAL A 126 -0.48 -8.50 -4.48
C VAL A 126 -1.78 -8.65 -5.27
N LEU A 127 -2.91 -8.68 -4.56
CA LEU A 127 -4.22 -8.83 -5.19
C LEU A 127 -4.54 -7.70 -6.17
N ILE A 128 -4.34 -6.46 -5.78
CA ILE A 128 -4.72 -5.33 -6.63
C ILE A 128 -3.69 -5.02 -7.71
N PHE A 129 -2.39 -4.97 -7.38
CA PHE A 129 -1.37 -4.50 -8.33
C PHE A 129 -0.87 -5.58 -9.28
N ALA A 130 -0.78 -6.83 -8.84
CA ALA A 130 -0.33 -7.92 -9.69
C ALA A 130 -1.49 -8.65 -10.37
N LEU A 131 -2.57 -8.92 -9.65
CA LEU A 131 -3.66 -9.81 -10.10
C LEU A 131 -4.93 -9.05 -10.54
N GLY A 132 -4.99 -7.73 -10.34
CA GLY A 132 -6.16 -6.93 -10.70
C GLY A 132 -7.43 -7.24 -9.90
N LYS A 133 -7.31 -7.99 -8.81
CA LYS A 133 -8.45 -8.32 -7.96
C LYS A 133 -8.81 -7.11 -7.08
N PRO A 134 -10.10 -6.76 -6.99
CA PRO A 134 -10.53 -5.60 -6.20
C PRO A 134 -10.16 -5.77 -4.73
N GLU A 135 -9.22 -4.95 -4.27
CA GLU A 135 -8.76 -4.86 -2.89
C GLU A 135 -8.26 -3.45 -2.61
N ILE A 136 -8.26 -3.00 -1.36
CA ILE A 136 -7.76 -1.68 -0.98
C ILE A 136 -6.69 -1.85 0.09
N PRO A 137 -5.41 -1.79 -0.27
CA PRO A 137 -4.35 -1.84 0.73
C PRO A 137 -4.45 -0.65 1.69
N VAL A 138 -4.64 -0.91 2.98
CA VAL A 138 -4.69 0.15 4.00
C VAL A 138 -3.29 0.37 4.55
N ASP A 139 -2.57 1.31 3.93
CA ASP A 139 -1.28 1.79 4.42
C ASP A 139 -1.46 2.94 5.43
N THR A 140 -0.37 3.49 5.92
CA THR A 140 -0.41 4.61 6.88
C THR A 140 -1.09 5.86 6.35
N HIS A 141 -1.06 6.10 5.02
CA HIS A 141 -1.76 7.22 4.39
C HIS A 141 -3.25 6.94 4.28
N VAL A 142 -3.62 5.78 3.73
CA VAL A 142 -5.03 5.36 3.58
C VAL A 142 -5.69 5.28 4.95
N TYR A 143 -5.04 4.69 5.94
CA TYR A 143 -5.55 4.61 7.31
C TYR A 143 -5.83 5.99 7.90
N ARG A 144 -4.86 6.89 7.84
CA ARG A 144 -5.01 8.24 8.38
C ARG A 144 -6.07 9.05 7.65
N VAL A 145 -6.04 9.03 6.32
CA VAL A 145 -6.98 9.82 5.50
C VAL A 145 -8.38 9.25 5.60
N GLY A 146 -8.53 7.93 5.47
CA GLY A 146 -9.82 7.24 5.56
C GLY A 146 -10.49 7.43 6.91
N GLY A 147 -9.77 7.24 8.02
CA GLY A 147 -10.28 7.47 9.35
C GLY A 147 -10.74 8.93 9.57
N ARG A 148 -9.93 9.93 9.12
CA ARG A 148 -10.30 11.34 9.21
C ARG A 148 -11.51 11.72 8.34
N LEU A 149 -11.66 11.09 7.19
CA LEU A 149 -12.82 11.27 6.30
C LEU A 149 -14.05 10.49 6.76
N GLY A 150 -13.92 9.65 7.80
CA GLY A 150 -15.02 8.84 8.33
C GLY A 150 -15.41 7.67 7.43
N LEU A 151 -14.46 7.13 6.66
CA LEU A 151 -14.68 5.93 5.85
C LEU A 151 -14.70 4.65 6.71
N PHE A 152 -14.12 4.73 7.88
CA PHE A 152 -14.17 3.78 8.98
C PHE A 152 -13.90 4.51 10.30
N PRO A 153 -14.19 3.92 11.48
CA PRO A 153 -13.89 4.52 12.77
C PRO A 153 -12.40 4.88 12.90
N GLU A 154 -12.08 6.08 13.40
CA GLU A 154 -10.70 6.59 13.48
C GLU A 154 -9.74 5.69 14.26
N LYS A 155 -10.28 4.87 15.19
CA LYS A 155 -9.53 3.90 16.00
C LYS A 155 -9.81 2.44 15.60
N ALA A 156 -10.30 2.20 14.39
CA ALA A 156 -10.50 0.85 13.90
C ALA A 156 -9.19 0.06 13.90
N SER A 157 -9.24 -1.24 14.09
CA SER A 157 -8.09 -2.10 13.81
C SER A 157 -7.74 -2.03 12.32
N LEU A 158 -6.51 -2.40 11.93
CA LEU A 158 -6.13 -2.45 10.52
C LEU A 158 -7.02 -3.42 9.72
N GLU A 159 -7.39 -4.56 10.31
CA GLU A 159 -8.30 -5.52 9.69
C GLU A 159 -9.67 -4.90 9.44
N ALA A 160 -10.27 -4.29 10.48
CA ALA A 160 -11.56 -3.61 10.34
C ALA A 160 -11.50 -2.47 9.31
N ALA A 161 -10.41 -1.72 9.25
CA ALA A 161 -10.24 -0.65 8.26
C ALA A 161 -10.20 -1.20 6.83
N HIS A 162 -9.57 -2.35 6.57
CA HIS A 162 -9.60 -3.00 5.26
C HIS A 162 -11.02 -3.46 4.90
N ASP A 163 -11.73 -4.10 5.82
CA ASP A 163 -13.05 -4.63 5.57
C ASP A 163 -14.07 -3.51 5.31
N GLU A 164 -14.05 -2.46 6.13
CA GLU A 164 -14.91 -1.29 5.97
C GLU A 164 -14.63 -0.54 4.65
N MET A 165 -13.35 -0.34 4.31
CA MET A 165 -12.98 0.30 3.05
C MET A 165 -13.49 -0.51 1.85
N LEU A 166 -13.36 -1.83 1.90
CA LEU A 166 -13.83 -2.70 0.84
C LEU A 166 -15.37 -2.69 0.74
N ALA A 167 -16.07 -2.74 1.88
CA ALA A 167 -17.52 -2.75 1.93
C ALA A 167 -18.17 -1.48 1.36
N VAL A 168 -17.49 -0.32 1.49
CA VAL A 168 -18.04 0.97 1.04
C VAL A 168 -17.55 1.40 -0.34
N THR A 169 -16.65 0.63 -0.97
CA THR A 169 -16.03 0.96 -2.26
C THR A 169 -16.54 0.06 -3.36
N ASP A 170 -16.90 0.65 -4.48
CA ASP A 170 -17.19 -0.10 -5.70
C ASP A 170 -15.89 -0.82 -6.16
N PRO A 171 -15.95 -2.10 -6.51
CA PRO A 171 -14.79 -2.84 -6.99
C PRO A 171 -13.98 -2.13 -8.09
N ASP A 172 -14.66 -1.48 -9.03
CA ASP A 172 -14.04 -0.77 -10.16
C ASP A 172 -13.34 0.54 -9.73
N ASP A 173 -13.67 1.07 -8.56
CA ASP A 173 -13.07 2.29 -8.01
C ASP A 173 -11.95 1.98 -6.98
N ALA A 174 -11.71 0.72 -6.63
CA ALA A 174 -10.80 0.33 -5.55
C ALA A 174 -9.36 0.86 -5.76
N TYR A 175 -8.83 0.67 -6.95
CA TYR A 175 -7.49 1.14 -7.30
C TYR A 175 -7.39 2.67 -7.30
N GLU A 176 -8.33 3.33 -7.96
CA GLU A 176 -8.38 4.79 -8.01
C GLU A 176 -8.46 5.40 -6.62
N LEU A 177 -9.34 4.88 -5.78
CA LEU A 177 -9.53 5.36 -4.42
C LEU A 177 -8.25 5.19 -3.58
N HIS A 178 -7.63 4.02 -3.67
CA HIS A 178 -6.35 3.75 -2.99
C HIS A 178 -5.27 4.76 -3.38
N MET A 179 -5.04 4.94 -4.69
CA MET A 179 -3.99 5.84 -5.19
C MET A 179 -4.27 7.31 -4.82
N ASN A 180 -5.51 7.74 -4.93
CA ASN A 180 -5.90 9.11 -4.62
C ASN A 180 -5.85 9.41 -3.12
N LEU A 181 -6.19 8.44 -2.25
CA LEU A 181 -6.03 8.59 -0.80
C LEU A 181 -4.55 8.69 -0.40
N ILE A 182 -3.67 7.89 -0.99
CA ILE A 182 -2.22 7.99 -0.75
C ILE A 182 -1.73 9.37 -1.16
N ARG A 183 -2.08 9.82 -2.38
CA ARG A 183 -1.66 11.13 -2.89
C ARG A 183 -2.16 12.25 -1.99
N HIS A 184 -3.42 12.24 -1.61
CA HIS A 184 -4.00 13.21 -0.69
C HIS A 184 -3.29 13.19 0.69
N GLY A 185 -2.96 12.01 1.19
CA GLY A 185 -2.21 11.83 2.43
C GLY A 185 -0.78 12.36 2.38
N ARG A 186 -0.12 12.27 1.23
CA ARG A 186 1.24 12.80 1.01
C ARG A 186 1.24 14.32 0.83
N GLU A 187 0.29 14.87 0.09
CA GLU A 187 0.27 16.28 -0.29
C GLU A 187 -0.44 17.17 0.72
N VAL A 188 -1.61 16.77 1.21
CA VAL A 188 -2.53 17.62 1.98
C VAL A 188 -2.77 17.08 3.39
N CYS A 189 -3.31 15.87 3.51
CA CYS A 189 -3.74 15.28 4.78
C CYS A 189 -2.58 14.57 5.51
N ARG A 190 -1.51 15.31 5.77
CA ARG A 190 -0.31 14.85 6.49
C ARG A 190 -0.62 14.59 7.98
N PRO A 191 0.31 14.04 8.80
CA PRO A 191 0.16 13.97 10.25
C PRO A 191 -0.24 15.35 10.84
N ARG A 192 0.43 16.43 10.43
CA ARG A 192 0.01 17.84 10.61
C ARG A 192 -0.67 18.32 9.33
N PRO A 193 -2.02 18.24 9.23
CA PRO A 193 -2.72 18.43 7.97
C PRO A 193 -2.80 19.90 7.56
N ARG A 194 -2.88 20.11 6.25
CA ARG A 194 -3.06 21.45 5.64
C ARG A 194 -4.53 21.68 5.31
N CYS A 195 -5.40 21.64 6.33
CA CYS A 195 -6.86 21.66 6.17
C CYS A 195 -7.37 22.92 5.45
N GLN A 196 -6.69 24.08 5.55
CA GLN A 196 -7.06 25.31 4.86
C GLN A 196 -6.99 25.17 3.33
N ARG A 197 -6.15 24.24 2.83
CA ARG A 197 -5.96 23.94 1.41
C ARG A 197 -6.65 22.65 0.98
N CYS A 198 -7.46 22.05 1.86
CA CYS A 198 -8.11 20.78 1.61
C CYS A 198 -9.52 21.00 1.03
N GLU A 199 -9.75 20.58 -0.19
CA GLU A 199 -11.06 20.65 -0.82
C GLU A 199 -12.09 19.71 -0.16
N LEU A 200 -11.61 18.61 0.50
CA LEU A 200 -12.46 17.68 1.23
C LEU A 200 -12.88 18.20 2.62
N ARG A 201 -12.40 19.35 3.06
CA ARG A 201 -12.61 19.85 4.45
C ARG A 201 -14.08 19.96 4.84
N ARG A 202 -14.96 20.34 3.88
CA ARG A 202 -16.40 20.53 4.15
C ARG A 202 -17.09 19.22 4.50
N MET A 203 -16.63 18.10 3.94
CA MET A 203 -17.18 16.76 4.15
C MET A 203 -16.40 15.96 5.20
N CYS A 204 -15.30 16.50 5.75
CA CYS A 204 -14.41 15.80 6.69
C CYS A 204 -14.91 15.92 8.14
N PRO A 205 -15.35 14.83 8.78
CA PRO A 205 -15.79 14.82 10.18
C PRO A 205 -14.66 15.26 11.13
N TRP A 206 -13.44 14.76 10.89
CA TRP A 206 -12.28 15.12 11.69
C TRP A 206 -12.00 16.64 11.66
N TYR A 207 -12.08 17.28 10.50
CA TYR A 207 -11.91 18.73 10.39
C TYR A 207 -12.97 19.48 11.17
N ARG A 208 -14.24 19.06 11.09
CA ARG A 208 -15.33 19.69 11.84
C ARG A 208 -15.13 19.61 13.35
N ALA A 209 -14.61 18.49 13.84
CA ALA A 209 -14.33 18.28 15.27
C ALA A 209 -13.10 19.01 15.78
N ASN A 210 -12.12 19.33 14.90
CA ASN A 210 -10.82 19.87 15.31
C ASN A 210 -10.53 21.28 14.77
N ARG A 211 -11.45 21.92 14.04
CA ARG A 211 -11.21 23.19 13.32
C ARG A 211 -10.69 24.31 14.22
N ASP A 212 -11.19 24.38 15.45
CA ASP A 212 -10.88 25.46 16.39
C ASP A 212 -9.47 25.31 17.02
N SER A 213 -8.92 24.10 17.00
CA SER A 213 -7.56 23.78 17.47
C SER A 213 -6.50 23.81 16.36
N LEU A 214 -6.92 23.97 15.10
CA LEU A 214 -5.98 24.03 13.98
C LEU A 214 -5.36 25.42 13.86
N PRO A 215 -4.03 25.53 13.56
CA PRO A 215 -3.40 26.82 13.37
C PRO A 215 -4.09 27.60 12.25
N ALA A 216 -4.43 28.86 12.51
CA ALA A 216 -4.94 29.75 11.49
C ALA A 216 -3.95 29.77 10.32
N GLY A 217 -4.45 29.55 9.10
CA GLY A 217 -3.62 29.61 7.91
C GLY A 217 -2.93 30.97 7.85
N ARG A 218 -1.59 30.97 7.78
CA ARG A 218 -0.88 32.22 7.46
C ARG A 218 -1.39 32.64 6.08
N SER A 219 -2.18 33.71 6.06
CA SER A 219 -2.51 34.44 4.85
C SER A 219 -1.17 34.95 4.30
N GLY A 220 -0.64 34.30 3.29
CA GLY A 220 0.54 34.74 2.58
C GLY A 220 0.18 36.00 1.77
N THR A 221 0.15 37.15 2.41
CA THR A 221 0.35 38.41 1.73
C THR A 221 1.85 38.61 1.58
N GLY A 222 2.43 37.92 0.60
CA GLY A 222 3.77 38.26 0.12
C GLY A 222 3.66 39.41 -0.84
N ARG A 223 3.87 40.61 -0.33
CA ARG A 223 4.35 41.73 -1.16
C ARG A 223 5.87 41.57 -1.29
N GLY A 224 6.36 41.75 -2.48
CA GLY A 224 7.76 41.89 -2.79
C GLY A 224 8.03 41.41 -4.19
#